data_c12e2ae992132ac8cc51a006d59e96ab
#
_entry.id   c12e2ae992132ac8cc51a006d59e96ab
#
_cell.length_a   1.000
_cell.length_b   1.000
_cell.length_c   1.000
_cell.angle_alpha   90.00
_cell.angle_beta   90.00
_cell.angle_gamma   90.00
#
_symmetry.space_group_name_H-M   'P 1'
#
loop_
_entity.id
_entity.type
_entity.pdbx_description
1 polymer ?
#
loop_
_entity_poly.entity_id
_entity_poly.type
_entity_poly.pdbx_seq_one_letter_code
_entity_poly.pdbx_strand_id
1 'polypeptide(L)'
;MYFARELPRRHANAFHHISRSEFDQLVGKVDQLIQRSDSVDIPVQFLKITAAVGDAHTSVQLPLTKARFPVRLYWFGEELRVIRATTAAQSAIGLRLSAINQTPLSDIVARVREIISQDETPWYFEDRSPYLIIRPDVLHALGIIDDLKQAQFAFTTDDGAVVNLTLAPVADQIADWHDAYSSPPLYLQHNGDAFWFTALPDAKIIYVIFNHYDWLFFKARKLFSFLDNHADWKLVIDMRGNGGGDYHVGHWCLIKPILRRPALNRHDRLFVITGRATFSAAMSNAAQFRTETNATLLGEPPGEVPNSYQERKWFFLPYSHLQVNYSARHYKFLSTDVRTLMPDREIDPNWSDYRAGVDPVFKYLMSSATE
;
A
#
# COMPACT_ATOMS: atom_id res chain seq x y z
N MET A 1 28.04 14.64 7.31
CA MET A 1 27.35 13.34 7.43
C MET A 1 27.33 12.61 6.09
N TYR A 2 27.59 11.28 6.03
CA TYR A 2 27.62 10.49 4.77
C TYR A 2 26.30 10.51 4.03
N PHE A 3 25.16 10.32 4.75
CA PHE A 3 23.80 10.37 4.21
C PHE A 3 23.52 11.66 3.42
N ALA A 4 23.83 12.83 4.03
CA ALA A 4 23.57 14.16 3.44
C ALA A 4 24.31 14.42 2.11
N ARG A 5 25.45 13.74 1.91
CA ARG A 5 26.21 13.80 0.67
C ARG A 5 25.69 12.80 -0.35
N GLU A 6 25.45 11.54 0.08
CA GLU A 6 25.19 10.44 -0.86
C GLU A 6 23.74 10.44 -1.40
N LEU A 7 22.74 10.80 -0.57
CA LEU A 7 21.37 10.82 -1.05
C LEU A 7 21.16 11.83 -2.19
N PRO A 8 21.53 13.12 -2.06
CA PRO A 8 21.36 14.07 -3.16
C PRO A 8 22.20 13.74 -4.40
N ARG A 9 23.39 13.12 -4.21
CA ARG A 9 24.26 12.74 -5.32
C ARG A 9 23.71 11.58 -6.17
N ARG A 10 22.92 10.70 -5.54
CA ARG A 10 22.43 9.46 -6.16
C ARG A 10 21.01 9.57 -6.67
N HIS A 11 20.18 10.33 -5.99
CA HIS A 11 18.79 10.57 -6.36
C HIS A 11 18.70 11.36 -7.68
N ALA A 12 17.71 11.04 -8.52
CA ALA A 12 17.51 11.74 -9.79
C ALA A 12 17.27 13.26 -9.62
N ASN A 13 16.57 13.67 -8.56
CA ASN A 13 16.42 15.05 -8.12
C ASN A 13 15.92 15.09 -6.66
N ALA A 14 16.81 15.07 -5.68
CA ALA A 14 16.47 15.04 -4.26
C ALA A 14 15.79 16.32 -3.72
N PHE A 15 15.72 17.36 -4.54
CA PHE A 15 15.17 18.68 -4.17
C PHE A 15 13.95 19.06 -5.00
N HIS A 16 13.18 18.07 -5.46
CA HIS A 16 11.97 18.32 -6.25
C HIS A 16 10.79 18.79 -5.39
N HIS A 17 10.77 18.39 -4.11
CA HIS A 17 9.72 18.75 -3.15
C HIS A 17 10.26 19.59 -1.97
N ILE A 18 11.48 19.33 -1.52
CA ILE A 18 12.14 20.04 -0.40
C ILE A 18 13.28 20.91 -0.91
N SER A 19 13.49 22.08 -0.33
CA SER A 19 14.67 22.89 -0.63
C SER A 19 15.95 22.29 -0.02
N ARG A 20 17.11 22.64 -0.59
CA ARG A 20 18.41 22.24 -0.03
C ARG A 20 18.59 22.72 1.41
N SER A 21 18.14 23.93 1.73
CA SER A 21 18.25 24.51 3.06
C SER A 21 17.43 23.73 4.10
N GLU A 22 16.18 23.39 3.76
CA GLU A 22 15.31 22.59 4.63
C GLU A 22 15.87 21.17 4.83
N PHE A 23 16.37 20.55 3.77
CA PHE A 23 17.05 19.26 3.85
C PHE A 23 18.24 19.29 4.82
N ASP A 24 19.13 20.29 4.66
CA ASP A 24 20.31 20.45 5.50
C ASP A 24 19.92 20.74 6.98
N GLN A 25 18.82 21.46 7.24
CA GLN A 25 18.26 21.66 8.58
C GLN A 25 17.77 20.35 9.21
N LEU A 26 17.04 19.51 8.45
CA LEU A 26 16.60 18.19 8.93
C LEU A 26 17.80 17.28 9.24
N VAL A 27 18.80 17.26 8.38
CA VAL A 27 20.05 16.53 8.60
C VAL A 27 20.74 17.01 9.88
N GLY A 28 20.81 18.33 10.12
CA GLY A 28 21.40 18.91 11.34
C GLY A 28 20.67 18.49 12.61
N LYS A 29 19.34 18.42 12.59
CA LYS A 29 18.53 17.90 13.72
C LYS A 29 18.88 16.44 14.03
N VAL A 30 18.96 15.60 13.01
CA VAL A 30 19.32 14.17 13.18
C VAL A 30 20.76 14.03 13.70
N ASP A 31 21.69 14.84 13.23
CA ASP A 31 23.09 14.83 13.71
C ASP A 31 23.20 15.15 15.20
N GLN A 32 22.41 16.11 15.68
CA GLN A 32 22.33 16.44 17.12
C GLN A 32 21.69 15.31 17.94
N LEU A 33 20.69 14.61 17.39
CA LEU A 33 20.03 13.49 18.06
C LEU A 33 20.95 12.26 18.17
N ILE A 34 21.72 11.95 17.15
CA ILE A 34 22.70 10.84 17.16
C ILE A 34 23.68 10.97 18.32
N GLN A 35 24.01 12.20 18.73
CA GLN A 35 24.92 12.46 19.85
C GLN A 35 24.28 12.27 21.24
N ARG A 36 22.94 12.15 21.32
CA ARG A 36 22.17 12.21 22.57
C ARG A 36 21.20 11.04 22.78
N SER A 37 20.92 10.24 21.76
CA SER A 37 19.81 9.28 21.77
C SER A 37 20.26 7.84 21.62
N ASP A 38 19.47 6.94 22.18
CA ASP A 38 19.56 5.51 21.92
C ASP A 38 19.31 5.15 20.45
N SER A 39 19.88 4.04 20.03
CA SER A 39 19.94 3.61 18.63
C SER A 39 18.57 3.32 17.98
N VAL A 40 17.50 3.13 18.78
CA VAL A 40 16.17 2.70 18.30
C VAL A 40 15.46 3.79 17.50
N ASP A 41 15.61 5.07 17.89
CA ASP A 41 14.88 6.17 17.26
C ASP A 41 15.54 6.70 15.97
N ILE A 42 16.84 6.46 15.82
CA ILE A 42 17.64 6.98 14.71
C ILE A 42 17.06 6.63 13.33
N PRO A 43 16.65 5.38 13.03
CA PRO A 43 16.08 5.04 11.74
C PRO A 43 14.83 5.85 11.39
N VAL A 44 13.97 6.12 12.39
CA VAL A 44 12.73 6.90 12.20
C VAL A 44 13.04 8.38 11.92
N GLN A 45 14.10 8.93 12.53
CA GLN A 45 14.52 10.29 12.22
C GLN A 45 15.06 10.43 10.79
N PHE A 46 15.75 9.41 10.26
CA PHE A 46 16.12 9.39 8.85
C PHE A 46 14.89 9.24 7.92
N LEU A 47 13.82 8.55 8.36
CA LEU A 47 12.56 8.51 7.61
C LEU A 47 11.96 9.90 7.46
N LYS A 48 12.02 10.79 8.47
CA LYS A 48 11.54 12.17 8.35
C LYS A 48 12.25 12.91 7.20
N ILE A 49 13.56 12.72 7.06
CA ILE A 49 14.31 13.36 5.98
C ILE A 49 13.88 12.82 4.62
N THR A 50 13.79 11.46 4.49
CA THR A 50 13.40 10.86 3.22
C THR A 50 11.94 11.14 2.86
N ALA A 51 11.03 11.21 3.84
CA ALA A 51 9.65 11.61 3.63
C ALA A 51 9.53 13.03 3.07
N ALA A 52 10.37 13.95 3.55
CA ALA A 52 10.42 15.32 3.07
C ALA A 52 11.01 15.47 1.66
N VAL A 53 11.82 14.51 1.18
CA VAL A 53 12.23 14.43 -0.23
C VAL A 53 11.03 14.28 -1.16
N GLY A 54 9.99 13.55 -0.71
CA GLY A 54 8.64 13.59 -1.28
C GLY A 54 8.21 12.31 -1.96
N ASP A 55 9.07 11.62 -2.71
CA ASP A 55 8.69 10.40 -3.44
C ASP A 55 8.74 9.13 -2.58
N ALA A 56 7.86 8.19 -2.87
CA ALA A 56 7.67 6.97 -2.09
C ALA A 56 8.77 5.91 -2.28
N HIS A 57 9.61 6.02 -3.30
CA HIS A 57 10.74 5.12 -3.51
C HIS A 57 11.98 5.58 -2.75
N THR A 58 11.99 6.81 -2.21
CA THR A 58 13.03 7.35 -1.35
C THR A 58 12.65 7.14 0.11
N SER A 59 13.35 6.26 0.81
CA SER A 59 13.03 5.86 2.17
C SER A 59 14.24 5.30 2.90
N VAL A 60 14.15 5.17 4.21
CA VAL A 60 15.07 4.36 5.01
C VAL A 60 14.37 3.06 5.38
N GLN A 61 15.02 1.94 5.12
CA GLN A 61 14.49 0.66 5.56
C GLN A 61 14.61 0.58 7.09
N LEU A 62 13.47 0.60 7.76
CA LEU A 62 13.44 0.36 9.19
C LEU A 62 13.99 -1.04 9.50
N PRO A 63 14.76 -1.20 10.59
CA PRO A 63 15.18 -2.52 11.04
C PRO A 63 13.98 -3.47 11.08
N LEU A 64 14.20 -4.71 10.69
CA LEU A 64 13.21 -5.77 10.80
C LEU A 64 13.05 -6.15 12.29
N THR A 65 12.50 -5.23 13.08
CA THR A 65 11.95 -5.61 14.37
C THR A 65 10.76 -6.51 14.07
N LYS A 66 10.85 -7.78 14.43
CA LYS A 66 9.78 -8.75 14.21
C LYS A 66 8.58 -8.52 15.14
N ALA A 67 8.60 -7.44 15.92
CA ALA A 67 7.57 -7.13 16.90
C ALA A 67 6.59 -6.09 16.38
N ARG A 68 5.30 -6.40 16.50
CA ARG A 68 4.17 -5.52 16.17
C ARG A 68 3.13 -5.65 17.27
N PHE A 69 2.37 -4.60 17.51
CA PHE A 69 1.15 -4.76 18.32
C PHE A 69 0.20 -5.74 17.63
N PRO A 70 -0.50 -6.60 18.42
CA PRO A 70 -1.21 -7.79 17.93
C PRO A 70 -2.53 -7.47 17.22
N VAL A 71 -2.58 -6.40 16.45
CA VAL A 71 -3.71 -5.94 15.63
C VAL A 71 -3.26 -5.60 14.22
N ARG A 72 -4.19 -5.63 13.27
CA ARG A 72 -4.03 -5.05 11.93
C ARG A 72 -5.14 -4.04 11.73
N LEU A 73 -4.76 -2.89 11.23
CA LEU A 73 -5.63 -1.75 11.05
C LEU A 73 -5.87 -1.49 9.56
N TYR A 74 -7.02 -0.92 9.24
CA TYR A 74 -7.36 -0.48 7.89
C TYR A 74 -8.28 0.75 7.94
N TRP A 75 -8.09 1.67 7.01
CA TRP A 75 -8.92 2.86 6.86
C TRP A 75 -10.17 2.54 6.05
N PHE A 76 -11.35 2.83 6.65
CA PHE A 76 -12.64 2.86 5.98
C PHE A 76 -13.15 4.31 6.04
N GLY A 77 -12.88 5.09 4.99
CA GLY A 77 -13.04 6.54 5.04
C GLY A 77 -12.16 7.14 6.15
N GLU A 78 -12.76 7.86 7.09
CA GLU A 78 -12.04 8.49 8.22
C GLU A 78 -11.83 7.55 9.43
N GLU A 79 -12.34 6.34 9.38
CA GLU A 79 -12.29 5.40 10.50
C GLU A 79 -11.13 4.40 10.35
N LEU A 80 -10.20 4.42 11.29
CA LEU A 80 -9.13 3.42 11.39
C LEU A 80 -9.60 2.25 12.27
N ARG A 81 -9.97 1.14 11.62
CA ARG A 81 -10.57 -0.02 12.31
C ARG A 81 -9.62 -1.20 12.39
N VAL A 82 -9.80 -2.01 13.43
CA VAL A 82 -9.12 -3.30 13.59
C VAL A 82 -9.79 -4.32 12.68
N ILE A 83 -9.08 -4.74 11.63
CA ILE A 83 -9.56 -5.76 10.68
C ILE A 83 -9.10 -7.16 11.02
N ARG A 84 -8.06 -7.30 11.86
CA ARG A 84 -7.49 -8.57 12.25
C ARG A 84 -6.76 -8.42 13.58
N ALA A 85 -6.84 -9.43 14.44
CA ALA A 85 -6.13 -9.44 15.72
C ALA A 85 -5.73 -10.87 16.12
N THR A 86 -4.72 -11.00 16.99
CA THR A 86 -4.42 -12.29 17.61
C THR A 86 -5.47 -12.63 18.68
N THR A 87 -5.50 -13.88 19.14
CA THR A 87 -6.40 -14.31 20.22
C THR A 87 -6.34 -13.39 21.43
N ALA A 88 -5.15 -12.91 21.81
CA ALA A 88 -4.98 -12.01 22.97
C ALA A 88 -5.63 -10.63 22.80
N ALA A 89 -5.84 -10.19 21.57
CA ALA A 89 -6.43 -8.89 21.23
C ALA A 89 -7.76 -9.04 20.45
N GLN A 90 -8.35 -10.24 20.40
CA GLN A 90 -9.52 -10.55 19.57
C GLN A 90 -10.73 -9.64 19.86
N SER A 91 -10.89 -9.19 21.11
CA SER A 91 -11.95 -8.26 21.49
C SER A 91 -11.85 -6.87 20.82
N ALA A 92 -10.70 -6.54 20.23
CA ALA A 92 -10.53 -5.31 19.46
C ALA A 92 -11.07 -5.39 18.03
N ILE A 93 -11.35 -6.59 17.50
CA ILE A 93 -11.79 -6.75 16.11
C ILE A 93 -13.06 -5.94 15.84
N GLY A 94 -13.01 -5.12 14.80
CA GLY A 94 -14.09 -4.24 14.37
C GLY A 94 -14.13 -2.88 15.06
N LEU A 95 -13.44 -2.71 16.17
CA LEU A 95 -13.40 -1.44 16.89
C LEU A 95 -12.56 -0.40 16.14
N ARG A 96 -12.88 0.88 16.33
CA ARG A 96 -12.17 2.04 15.79
C ARG A 96 -11.05 2.45 16.75
N LEU A 97 -9.83 2.61 16.27
CA LEU A 97 -8.75 3.18 17.09
C LEU A 97 -9.06 4.67 17.37
N SER A 98 -8.99 5.07 18.62
CA SER A 98 -9.23 6.46 19.03
C SER A 98 -8.02 7.12 19.68
N ALA A 99 -7.18 6.34 20.40
CA ALA A 99 -5.95 6.84 20.99
C ALA A 99 -4.95 5.70 21.27
N ILE A 100 -3.66 6.07 21.43
CA ILE A 100 -2.62 5.19 21.99
C ILE A 100 -1.99 5.93 23.17
N ASN A 101 -1.94 5.31 24.34
CA ASN A 101 -1.67 5.95 25.62
C ASN A 101 -2.62 7.16 25.79
N GLN A 102 -2.06 8.36 25.93
CA GLN A 102 -2.83 9.60 26.06
C GLN A 102 -2.87 10.40 24.74
N THR A 103 -2.29 9.87 23.67
CA THR A 103 -2.19 10.55 22.38
C THR A 103 -3.41 10.22 21.51
N PRO A 104 -4.27 11.18 21.16
CA PRO A 104 -5.41 10.97 20.27
C PRO A 104 -4.97 10.53 18.87
N LEU A 105 -5.85 9.83 18.14
CA LEU A 105 -5.58 9.35 16.79
C LEU A 105 -5.20 10.49 15.83
N SER A 106 -5.80 11.67 15.95
CA SER A 106 -5.46 12.85 15.15
C SER A 106 -3.99 13.25 15.27
N ASP A 107 -3.46 13.23 16.50
CA ASP A 107 -2.07 13.59 16.78
C ASP A 107 -1.12 12.48 16.34
N ILE A 108 -1.53 11.21 16.51
CA ILE A 108 -0.78 10.06 15.97
C ILE A 108 -0.65 10.17 14.46
N VAL A 109 -1.76 10.43 13.77
CA VAL A 109 -1.80 10.62 12.31
C VAL A 109 -0.89 11.77 11.88
N ALA A 110 -0.94 12.91 12.57
CA ALA A 110 -0.08 14.06 12.27
C ALA A 110 1.41 13.71 12.37
N ARG A 111 1.81 13.01 13.44
CA ARG A 111 3.22 12.59 13.65
C ARG A 111 3.66 11.50 12.66
N VAL A 112 2.80 10.53 12.35
CA VAL A 112 3.08 9.47 11.37
C VAL A 112 3.19 10.05 9.96
N ARG A 113 2.44 11.10 9.64
CA ARG A 113 2.54 11.80 8.34
C ARG A 113 3.95 12.39 8.09
N GLU A 114 4.67 12.79 9.14
CA GLU A 114 6.04 13.31 9.02
C GLU A 114 7.06 12.27 8.51
N ILE A 115 6.75 10.97 8.59
CA ILE A 115 7.63 9.87 8.20
C ILE A 115 7.16 9.10 6.97
N ILE A 116 6.08 9.53 6.34
CA ILE A 116 5.54 9.01 5.07
C ILE A 116 5.77 10.04 3.98
N SER A 117 6.19 9.60 2.80
CA SER A 117 6.50 10.47 1.64
C SER A 117 5.42 11.52 1.39
N GLN A 118 5.83 12.80 1.36
CA GLN A 118 4.92 13.95 1.47
C GLN A 118 4.36 14.42 0.14
N ASP A 119 4.95 14.00 -0.99
CA ASP A 119 4.49 14.37 -2.33
C ASP A 119 3.74 13.23 -3.05
N GLU A 120 3.30 12.22 -2.29
CA GLU A 120 2.45 11.15 -2.81
C GLU A 120 0.96 11.41 -2.57
N THR A 121 0.13 10.45 -3.00
CA THR A 121 -1.33 10.55 -2.91
C THR A 121 -1.83 10.34 -1.47
N PRO A 122 -3.05 10.81 -1.11
CA PRO A 122 -3.65 10.48 0.19
C PRO A 122 -3.78 8.96 0.40
N TRP A 123 -4.06 8.20 -0.64
CA TRP A 123 -4.18 6.73 -0.59
C TRP A 123 -2.86 6.05 -0.23
N TYR A 124 -1.71 6.63 -0.59
CA TYR A 124 -0.41 6.15 -0.12
C TYR A 124 -0.27 6.26 1.39
N PHE A 125 -0.70 7.38 1.97
CA PHE A 125 -0.72 7.54 3.42
C PHE A 125 -1.65 6.52 4.08
N GLU A 126 -2.85 6.30 3.54
CA GLU A 126 -3.81 5.34 4.07
C GLU A 126 -3.32 3.89 3.95
N ASP A 127 -2.54 3.56 2.92
CA ASP A 127 -1.90 2.25 2.80
C ASP A 127 -0.79 2.05 3.85
N ARG A 128 0.05 3.07 4.08
CA ARG A 128 1.26 2.93 4.89
C ARG A 128 1.06 3.19 6.37
N SER A 129 0.20 4.12 6.75
CA SER A 129 0.03 4.53 8.15
C SER A 129 -0.45 3.41 9.07
N PRO A 130 -1.38 2.51 8.69
CA PRO A 130 -1.82 1.41 9.56
C PRO A 130 -0.66 0.48 9.98
N TYR A 131 0.28 0.24 9.07
CA TYR A 131 1.46 -0.58 9.34
C TYR A 131 2.45 0.10 10.31
N LEU A 132 2.61 1.41 10.20
CA LEU A 132 3.51 2.19 11.07
C LEU A 132 2.94 2.39 12.47
N ILE A 133 1.62 2.60 12.58
CA ILE A 133 0.91 2.83 13.86
C ILE A 133 0.95 1.60 14.79
N ILE A 134 1.18 0.41 14.27
CA ILE A 134 1.30 -0.80 15.10
C ILE A 134 2.75 -1.18 15.43
N ARG A 135 3.73 -0.33 15.11
CA ARG A 135 5.16 -0.56 15.39
C ARG A 135 5.59 0.14 16.67
N PRO A 136 6.04 -0.61 17.70
CA PRO A 136 6.48 0.00 18.95
C PRO A 136 7.69 0.94 18.77
N ASP A 137 8.66 0.57 17.93
CA ASP A 137 9.83 1.39 17.61
C ASP A 137 9.47 2.72 16.92
N VAL A 138 8.48 2.71 16.04
CA VAL A 138 7.97 3.93 15.39
C VAL A 138 7.21 4.80 16.39
N LEU A 139 6.32 4.23 17.17
CA LEU A 139 5.53 4.97 18.15
C LEU A 139 6.43 5.61 19.22
N HIS A 140 7.47 4.89 19.67
CA HIS A 140 8.46 5.42 20.62
C HIS A 140 9.24 6.59 20.01
N ALA A 141 9.79 6.42 18.81
CA ALA A 141 10.57 7.46 18.15
C ALA A 141 9.75 8.72 17.79
N LEU A 142 8.43 8.59 17.70
CA LEU A 142 7.47 9.69 17.52
C LEU A 142 6.98 10.29 18.86
N GLY A 143 7.43 9.75 20.01
CA GLY A 143 7.03 10.22 21.34
C GLY A 143 5.55 9.95 21.65
N ILE A 144 4.99 8.84 21.12
CA ILE A 144 3.61 8.41 21.39
C ILE A 144 3.57 7.43 22.55
N ILE A 145 4.61 6.59 22.69
CA ILE A 145 4.79 5.65 23.79
C ILE A 145 6.20 5.78 24.36
N ASP A 146 6.36 5.50 25.65
CA ASP A 146 7.66 5.47 26.33
C ASP A 146 8.17 4.03 26.56
N ASP A 147 7.25 3.04 26.59
CA ASP A 147 7.57 1.63 26.80
C ASP A 147 7.42 0.83 25.51
N LEU A 148 8.53 0.24 25.04
CA LEU A 148 8.52 -0.65 23.86
C LEU A 148 7.86 -2.00 24.09
N LYS A 149 7.58 -2.37 25.37
CA LYS A 149 7.05 -3.69 25.74
C LYS A 149 5.54 -3.72 25.84
N GLN A 150 4.90 -2.56 25.99
CA GLN A 150 3.44 -2.45 26.06
C GLN A 150 2.97 -1.02 25.77
N ALA A 151 1.72 -0.89 25.34
CA ALA A 151 1.03 0.38 25.23
C ALA A 151 -0.48 0.19 25.47
N GLN A 152 -1.14 1.24 25.97
CA GLN A 152 -2.59 1.25 26.13
C GLN A 152 -3.22 1.75 24.82
N PHE A 153 -4.07 0.92 24.23
CA PHE A 153 -4.86 1.27 23.05
C PHE A 153 -6.28 1.56 23.49
N ALA A 154 -6.79 2.74 23.18
CA ALA A 154 -8.18 3.10 23.33
C ALA A 154 -8.89 2.92 21.99
N PHE A 155 -9.97 2.14 22.03
CA PHE A 155 -10.84 1.89 20.88
C PHE A 155 -12.25 2.41 21.18
N THR A 156 -13.02 2.66 20.12
CA THR A 156 -14.42 3.07 20.24
C THR A 156 -15.31 2.08 19.48
N THR A 157 -16.36 1.65 20.09
CA THR A 157 -17.43 0.82 19.50
C THR A 157 -18.34 1.65 18.59
N ASP A 158 -19.23 0.99 17.82
CA ASP A 158 -20.16 1.71 16.93
C ASP A 158 -21.22 2.53 17.70
N ASP A 159 -21.54 2.16 18.93
CA ASP A 159 -22.42 2.91 19.85
C ASP A 159 -21.69 3.99 20.68
N GLY A 160 -20.37 4.16 20.45
CA GLY A 160 -19.58 5.22 21.07
C GLY A 160 -18.91 4.85 22.42
N ALA A 161 -19.07 3.62 22.90
CA ALA A 161 -18.40 3.19 24.13
C ALA A 161 -16.88 3.06 23.93
N VAL A 162 -16.10 3.42 24.95
CA VAL A 162 -14.63 3.33 24.92
C VAL A 162 -14.18 2.00 25.52
N VAL A 163 -13.33 1.29 24.78
CA VAL A 163 -12.69 0.04 25.21
C VAL A 163 -11.17 0.25 25.26
N ASN A 164 -10.59 0.09 26.44
CA ASN A 164 -9.15 0.21 26.66
C ASN A 164 -8.52 -1.17 26.76
N LEU A 165 -7.46 -1.41 25.97
CA LEU A 165 -6.68 -2.65 26.01
C LEU A 165 -5.19 -2.30 26.17
N THR A 166 -4.54 -2.94 27.13
CA THR A 166 -3.07 -2.91 27.20
C THR A 166 -2.52 -4.02 26.32
N LEU A 167 -1.84 -3.65 25.24
CA LEU A 167 -1.30 -4.56 24.26
C LEU A 167 0.22 -4.65 24.40
N ALA A 168 0.76 -5.87 24.35
CA ALA A 168 2.19 -6.13 24.23
C ALA A 168 2.52 -6.52 22.78
N PRO A 169 3.65 -6.05 22.23
CA PRO A 169 4.06 -6.44 20.90
C PRO A 169 4.35 -7.94 20.79
N VAL A 170 3.99 -8.52 19.67
CA VAL A 170 4.18 -9.93 19.33
C VAL A 170 5.05 -10.06 18.07
N ALA A 171 5.67 -11.23 17.88
CA ALA A 171 6.40 -11.51 16.64
C ALA A 171 5.43 -11.64 15.46
N ASP A 172 5.79 -11.14 14.28
CA ASP A 172 4.95 -11.22 13.07
C ASP A 172 4.58 -12.65 12.65
N GLN A 173 5.34 -13.65 13.08
CA GLN A 173 5.18 -15.07 12.72
C GLN A 173 4.19 -15.84 13.61
N ILE A 174 3.43 -15.17 14.47
CA ILE A 174 2.41 -15.82 15.28
C ILE A 174 1.25 -16.30 14.39
N ALA A 175 0.80 -17.53 14.63
CA ALA A 175 -0.18 -18.21 13.77
C ALA A 175 -1.65 -18.04 14.21
N ASP A 176 -1.94 -17.36 15.32
CA ASP A 176 -3.27 -17.29 15.93
C ASP A 176 -4.07 -16.02 15.57
N TRP A 177 -4.00 -15.60 14.31
CA TRP A 177 -4.72 -14.45 13.82
C TRP A 177 -6.19 -14.77 13.51
N HIS A 178 -7.10 -13.86 13.91
CA HIS A 178 -8.53 -13.89 13.62
C HIS A 178 -8.88 -12.69 12.72
N ASP A 179 -9.62 -12.93 11.68
CA ASP A 179 -10.08 -11.89 10.74
C ASP A 179 -11.46 -11.36 11.16
N ALA A 180 -11.79 -10.13 10.75
CA ALA A 180 -13.07 -9.51 11.05
C ALA A 180 -14.24 -10.12 10.25
N TYR A 181 -13.96 -10.82 9.18
CA TYR A 181 -14.94 -11.51 8.33
C TYR A 181 -14.97 -13.01 8.63
N SER A 182 -16.13 -13.64 8.47
CA SER A 182 -16.27 -15.09 8.61
C SER A 182 -15.87 -15.88 7.36
N SER A 183 -15.98 -15.25 6.17
CA SER A 183 -15.59 -15.79 4.89
C SER A 183 -14.89 -14.70 4.06
N PRO A 184 -13.65 -14.94 3.59
CA PRO A 184 -12.94 -13.94 2.82
C PRO A 184 -13.60 -13.71 1.46
N PRO A 185 -13.73 -12.45 1.01
CA PRO A 185 -14.11 -12.16 -0.37
C PRO A 185 -13.06 -12.70 -1.34
N LEU A 186 -13.43 -12.86 -2.62
CA LEU A 186 -12.61 -13.54 -3.62
C LEU A 186 -11.18 -12.98 -3.71
N TYR A 187 -11.01 -11.67 -3.63
CA TYR A 187 -9.70 -11.01 -3.72
C TYR A 187 -8.77 -11.29 -2.52
N LEU A 188 -9.30 -11.73 -1.38
CA LEU A 188 -8.52 -12.10 -0.19
C LEU A 188 -8.22 -13.60 -0.09
N GLN A 189 -8.88 -14.44 -0.90
CA GLN A 189 -8.70 -15.90 -0.82
C GLN A 189 -7.32 -16.36 -1.30
N HIS A 190 -6.67 -15.60 -2.18
CA HIS A 190 -5.40 -15.92 -2.81
C HIS A 190 -4.32 -14.83 -2.62
N ASN A 191 -4.33 -14.17 -1.47
CA ASN A 191 -3.38 -13.08 -1.16
C ASN A 191 -1.91 -13.48 -1.23
N GLY A 192 -1.58 -14.75 -1.01
CA GLY A 192 -0.21 -15.27 -1.10
C GLY A 192 0.22 -15.60 -2.53
N ASP A 193 -0.69 -15.63 -3.49
CA ASP A 193 -0.39 -15.96 -4.87
C ASP A 193 0.09 -14.71 -5.65
N ALA A 194 1.21 -14.84 -6.35
CA ALA A 194 1.70 -13.77 -7.21
C ALA A 194 0.73 -13.47 -8.36
N PHE A 195 0.13 -14.52 -8.93
CA PHE A 195 -0.85 -14.44 -10.00
C PHE A 195 -1.72 -15.69 -9.99
N TRP A 196 -3.02 -15.50 -9.88
CA TRP A 196 -4.02 -16.56 -9.86
C TRP A 196 -5.24 -16.14 -10.70
N PHE A 197 -5.95 -17.06 -11.30
CA PHE A 197 -7.21 -16.74 -11.97
C PHE A 197 -8.22 -17.87 -11.85
N THR A 198 -9.49 -17.51 -11.92
CA THR A 198 -10.63 -18.43 -11.94
C THR A 198 -11.68 -17.99 -12.96
N ALA A 199 -12.46 -18.95 -13.41
CA ALA A 199 -13.63 -18.74 -14.24
C ALA A 199 -14.88 -18.62 -13.37
N LEU A 200 -15.74 -17.67 -13.70
CA LEU A 200 -17.08 -17.47 -13.11
C LEU A 200 -18.12 -17.62 -14.23
N PRO A 201 -18.53 -18.87 -14.54
CA PRO A 201 -19.31 -19.17 -15.73
C PRO A 201 -20.65 -18.45 -15.79
N ASP A 202 -21.36 -18.36 -14.68
CA ASP A 202 -22.69 -17.73 -14.60
C ASP A 202 -22.66 -16.24 -14.98
N ALA A 203 -21.54 -15.55 -14.70
CA ALA A 203 -21.32 -14.15 -15.05
C ALA A 203 -20.51 -13.98 -16.34
N LYS A 204 -20.00 -15.06 -16.93
CA LYS A 204 -19.03 -15.04 -18.04
C LYS A 204 -17.84 -14.15 -17.76
N ILE A 205 -17.27 -14.24 -16.55
CA ILE A 205 -16.13 -13.49 -16.09
C ILE A 205 -14.94 -14.42 -15.86
N ILE A 206 -13.77 -14.00 -16.32
CA ILE A 206 -12.48 -14.51 -15.86
C ILE A 206 -11.90 -13.47 -14.90
N TYR A 207 -11.80 -13.85 -13.63
CA TYR A 207 -11.27 -13.03 -12.59
C TYR A 207 -9.83 -13.40 -12.29
N VAL A 208 -8.95 -12.39 -12.31
CA VAL A 208 -7.50 -12.56 -12.13
C VAL A 208 -7.08 -11.76 -10.92
N ILE A 209 -6.37 -12.37 -9.97
CA ILE A 209 -5.57 -11.71 -8.95
C ILE A 209 -4.15 -11.55 -9.51
N PHE A 210 -3.66 -10.31 -9.58
CA PHE A 210 -2.31 -9.99 -10.02
C PHE A 210 -1.59 -9.20 -8.93
N ASN A 211 -0.96 -9.90 -7.98
CA ASN A 211 -0.27 -9.31 -6.83
C ASN A 211 1.23 -9.09 -7.06
N HIS A 212 1.88 -9.89 -7.94
CA HIS A 212 3.30 -9.81 -8.19
C HIS A 212 3.67 -10.34 -9.58
N TYR A 213 4.85 -9.97 -10.09
CA TYR A 213 5.32 -10.28 -11.44
C TYR A 213 5.99 -11.65 -11.60
N ASP A 214 6.16 -12.40 -10.49
CA ASP A 214 6.83 -13.69 -10.50
C ASP A 214 6.09 -14.71 -11.37
N TRP A 215 6.85 -15.30 -12.29
CA TRP A 215 6.35 -16.31 -13.21
C TRP A 215 5.20 -15.86 -14.12
N LEU A 216 5.01 -14.53 -14.27
CA LEU A 216 3.89 -13.94 -15.00
C LEU A 216 3.82 -14.45 -16.45
N PHE A 217 4.95 -14.63 -17.12
CA PHE A 217 4.98 -15.12 -18.49
C PHE A 217 4.23 -16.47 -18.66
N PHE A 218 4.51 -17.43 -17.80
CA PHE A 218 3.87 -18.76 -17.87
C PHE A 218 2.40 -18.71 -17.46
N LYS A 219 2.08 -17.92 -16.45
CA LYS A 219 0.72 -17.79 -15.91
C LYS A 219 -0.18 -17.03 -16.88
N ALA A 220 0.29 -15.95 -17.48
CA ALA A 220 -0.43 -15.18 -18.50
C ALA A 220 -0.69 -16.02 -19.77
N ARG A 221 0.27 -16.87 -20.19
CA ARG A 221 0.05 -17.77 -21.33
C ARG A 221 -1.12 -18.72 -21.08
N LYS A 222 -1.24 -19.27 -19.86
CA LYS A 222 -2.40 -20.14 -19.49
C LYS A 222 -3.69 -19.34 -19.50
N LEU A 223 -3.69 -18.11 -18.95
CA LEU A 223 -4.83 -17.21 -18.95
C LEU A 223 -5.32 -16.95 -20.39
N PHE A 224 -4.45 -16.52 -21.30
CA PHE A 224 -4.85 -16.19 -22.65
C PHE A 224 -5.25 -17.42 -23.48
N SER A 225 -4.65 -18.59 -23.24
CA SER A 225 -5.12 -19.85 -23.84
C SER A 225 -6.54 -20.19 -23.41
N PHE A 226 -6.89 -19.92 -22.16
CA PHE A 226 -8.26 -20.09 -21.65
C PHE A 226 -9.22 -19.07 -22.28
N LEU A 227 -8.84 -17.79 -22.33
CA LEU A 227 -9.61 -16.70 -22.92
C LEU A 227 -9.91 -16.93 -24.41
N ASP A 228 -8.97 -17.49 -25.17
CA ASP A 228 -9.14 -17.73 -26.60
C ASP A 228 -10.29 -18.77 -26.89
N ASN A 229 -10.63 -19.58 -25.90
CA ASN A 229 -11.79 -20.50 -25.97
C ASN A 229 -13.08 -19.89 -25.36
N HIS A 230 -13.02 -18.64 -24.84
CA HIS A 230 -14.13 -17.96 -24.18
C HIS A 230 -14.21 -16.50 -24.65
N ALA A 231 -14.28 -16.29 -25.97
CA ALA A 231 -14.15 -14.97 -26.59
C ALA A 231 -15.25 -13.95 -26.22
N ASP A 232 -16.39 -14.43 -25.72
CA ASP A 232 -17.51 -13.59 -25.24
C ASP A 232 -17.44 -13.26 -23.74
N TRP A 233 -16.42 -13.75 -23.02
CA TRP A 233 -16.29 -13.50 -21.58
C TRP A 233 -15.59 -12.18 -21.29
N LYS A 234 -15.85 -11.63 -20.11
CA LYS A 234 -15.17 -10.45 -19.55
C LYS A 234 -13.87 -10.87 -18.86
N LEU A 235 -12.86 -10.03 -18.92
CA LEU A 235 -11.62 -10.19 -18.15
C LEU A 235 -11.56 -9.10 -17.08
N VAL A 236 -11.40 -9.51 -15.84
CA VAL A 236 -11.19 -8.64 -14.67
C VAL A 236 -9.79 -8.90 -14.14
N ILE A 237 -8.93 -7.90 -14.14
CA ILE A 237 -7.57 -7.96 -13.59
C ILE A 237 -7.54 -7.16 -12.30
N ASP A 238 -7.47 -7.84 -11.18
CA ASP A 238 -7.39 -7.23 -9.86
C ASP A 238 -5.94 -7.00 -9.46
N MET A 239 -5.56 -5.73 -9.38
CA MET A 239 -4.22 -5.25 -9.02
C MET A 239 -4.20 -4.57 -7.66
N ARG A 240 -5.27 -4.64 -6.86
CA ARG A 240 -5.38 -3.92 -5.57
C ARG A 240 -4.23 -4.22 -4.61
N GLY A 241 -3.76 -5.46 -4.56
CA GLY A 241 -2.65 -5.90 -3.71
C GLY A 241 -1.27 -5.81 -4.35
N ASN A 242 -1.14 -5.26 -5.56
CA ASN A 242 0.12 -5.29 -6.30
C ASN A 242 1.04 -4.10 -5.93
N GLY A 243 2.06 -4.38 -5.13
CA GLY A 243 3.07 -3.41 -4.72
C GLY A 243 4.18 -3.14 -5.74
N GLY A 244 4.11 -3.71 -6.96
CA GLY A 244 5.07 -3.46 -8.02
C GLY A 244 6.00 -4.63 -8.36
N GLY A 245 6.97 -4.34 -9.21
CA GLY A 245 7.95 -5.30 -9.77
C GLY A 245 8.59 -4.75 -11.04
N ASP A 246 8.43 -5.46 -12.17
CA ASP A 246 8.91 -5.01 -13.48
C ASP A 246 7.72 -4.71 -14.42
N TYR A 247 7.45 -3.43 -14.65
CA TYR A 247 6.33 -2.99 -15.49
C TYR A 247 6.47 -3.43 -16.96
N HIS A 248 7.67 -3.64 -17.46
CA HIS A 248 7.88 -4.18 -18.81
C HIS A 248 7.32 -5.60 -18.93
N VAL A 249 7.53 -6.43 -17.89
CA VAL A 249 6.97 -7.79 -17.84
C VAL A 249 5.44 -7.74 -17.86
N GLY A 250 4.83 -6.85 -17.07
CA GLY A 250 3.36 -6.65 -17.10
C GLY A 250 2.86 -6.20 -18.48
N HIS A 251 3.53 -5.23 -19.09
CA HIS A 251 3.20 -4.76 -20.43
C HIS A 251 3.28 -5.89 -21.49
N TRP A 252 4.39 -6.65 -21.50
CA TRP A 252 4.60 -7.73 -22.46
C TRP A 252 3.64 -8.93 -22.25
N CYS A 253 3.38 -9.26 -20.98
CA CYS A 253 2.60 -10.47 -20.66
C CYS A 253 1.08 -10.25 -20.62
N LEU A 254 0.61 -9.01 -20.35
CA LEU A 254 -0.82 -8.71 -20.22
C LEU A 254 -1.29 -7.72 -21.28
N ILE A 255 -0.72 -6.52 -21.35
CA ILE A 255 -1.23 -5.44 -22.22
C ILE A 255 -1.08 -5.80 -23.71
N LYS A 256 0.11 -6.19 -24.17
CA LYS A 256 0.31 -6.56 -25.56
C LYS A 256 -0.57 -7.73 -26.04
N PRO A 257 -0.77 -8.83 -25.28
CA PRO A 257 -1.72 -9.86 -25.66
C PRO A 257 -3.18 -9.39 -25.71
N ILE A 258 -3.58 -8.45 -24.84
CA ILE A 258 -4.93 -7.86 -24.87
C ILE A 258 -5.12 -7.01 -26.14
N LEU A 259 -4.14 -6.16 -26.51
CA LEU A 259 -4.20 -5.35 -27.75
C LEU A 259 -4.36 -6.19 -29.01
N ARG A 260 -3.92 -7.44 -29.02
CA ARG A 260 -4.10 -8.40 -30.14
C ARG A 260 -5.48 -9.09 -30.14
N ARG A 261 -6.36 -8.75 -29.18
CA ARG A 261 -7.69 -9.35 -29.00
C ARG A 261 -8.77 -8.26 -28.99
N PRO A 262 -9.16 -7.70 -30.16
CA PRO A 262 -10.11 -6.58 -30.21
C PRO A 262 -11.47 -6.89 -29.57
N ALA A 263 -11.90 -8.15 -29.58
CA ALA A 263 -13.15 -8.58 -28.92
C ALA A 263 -13.08 -8.48 -27.40
N LEU A 264 -11.89 -8.60 -26.81
CA LEU A 264 -11.64 -8.45 -25.38
C LEU A 264 -11.32 -7.01 -25.01
N ASN A 265 -10.56 -6.28 -25.86
CA ASN A 265 -10.11 -4.92 -25.59
C ASN A 265 -11.25 -3.90 -25.80
N ARG A 266 -12.24 -3.93 -24.90
CA ARG A 266 -13.45 -3.09 -24.93
C ARG A 266 -13.83 -2.68 -23.51
N HIS A 267 -14.41 -1.48 -23.36
CA HIS A 267 -14.83 -0.92 -22.08
C HIS A 267 -15.83 -1.80 -21.28
N ASP A 268 -16.66 -2.56 -21.99
CA ASP A 268 -17.65 -3.46 -21.40
C ASP A 268 -17.12 -4.88 -21.11
N ARG A 269 -15.83 -5.16 -21.46
CA ARG A 269 -15.26 -6.51 -21.35
C ARG A 269 -13.93 -6.57 -20.61
N LEU A 270 -13.16 -5.51 -20.60
CA LEU A 270 -11.87 -5.45 -19.94
C LEU A 270 -11.96 -4.51 -18.74
N PHE A 271 -11.77 -5.05 -17.55
CA PHE A 271 -11.78 -4.31 -16.29
C PHE A 271 -10.46 -4.47 -15.56
N VAL A 272 -9.97 -3.39 -14.99
CA VAL A 272 -8.77 -3.36 -14.15
C VAL A 272 -9.15 -2.77 -12.81
N ILE A 273 -8.92 -3.50 -11.72
CA ILE A 273 -9.21 -3.04 -10.39
C ILE A 273 -7.91 -2.55 -9.75
N THR A 274 -7.91 -1.29 -9.33
CA THR A 274 -6.82 -0.67 -8.58
C THR A 274 -7.22 -0.46 -7.12
N GLY A 275 -6.24 -0.20 -6.27
CA GLY A 275 -6.44 0.16 -4.88
C GLY A 275 -5.22 0.90 -4.34
N ARG A 276 -5.34 1.37 -3.10
CA ARG A 276 -4.30 2.18 -2.42
C ARG A 276 -2.91 1.51 -2.36
N ALA A 277 -2.86 0.17 -2.37
CA ALA A 277 -1.61 -0.59 -2.41
C ALA A 277 -1.11 -0.88 -3.83
N THR A 278 -1.84 -0.49 -4.90
CA THR A 278 -1.34 -0.53 -6.28
C THR A 278 -0.20 0.50 -6.42
N PHE A 279 1.03 0.00 -6.57
CA PHE A 279 2.22 0.85 -6.42
C PHE A 279 3.32 0.48 -7.42
N SER A 280 4.22 1.42 -7.75
CA SER A 280 5.41 1.21 -8.58
C SER A 280 5.07 0.65 -9.97
N ALA A 281 5.66 -0.48 -10.36
CA ALA A 281 5.37 -1.13 -11.64
C ALA A 281 3.87 -1.42 -11.85
N ALA A 282 3.12 -1.69 -10.79
CA ALA A 282 1.68 -1.92 -10.89
C ALA A 282 0.92 -0.63 -11.22
N MET A 283 1.27 0.51 -10.59
CA MET A 283 0.74 1.82 -10.97
C MET A 283 1.10 2.14 -12.43
N SER A 284 2.35 1.88 -12.82
CA SER A 284 2.81 2.07 -14.21
C SER A 284 1.96 1.25 -15.21
N ASN A 285 1.71 -0.02 -14.90
CA ASN A 285 0.84 -0.84 -15.74
C ASN A 285 -0.63 -0.40 -15.70
N ALA A 286 -1.14 0.09 -14.57
CA ALA A 286 -2.48 0.66 -14.50
C ALA A 286 -2.61 1.90 -15.41
N ALA A 287 -1.59 2.77 -15.42
CA ALA A 287 -1.51 3.90 -16.36
C ALA A 287 -1.43 3.45 -17.82
N GLN A 288 -0.68 2.38 -18.11
CA GLN A 288 -0.62 1.79 -19.46
C GLN A 288 -1.95 1.12 -19.87
N PHE A 289 -2.64 0.44 -18.97
CA PHE A 289 -4.00 -0.05 -19.24
C PHE A 289 -4.93 1.10 -19.63
N ARG A 290 -4.86 2.23 -18.92
CA ARG A 290 -5.63 3.44 -19.22
C ARG A 290 -5.30 4.03 -20.59
N THR A 291 -4.02 4.10 -20.95
CA THR A 291 -3.56 4.87 -22.13
C THR A 291 -3.47 4.04 -23.39
N GLU A 292 -3.25 2.74 -23.29
CA GLU A 292 -2.99 1.87 -24.43
C GLU A 292 -4.16 0.92 -24.75
N THR A 293 -5.09 0.70 -23.80
CA THR A 293 -6.22 -0.24 -23.98
C THR A 293 -7.55 0.48 -23.79
N ASN A 294 -8.65 -0.25 -24.02
CA ASN A 294 -10.00 0.18 -23.68
C ASN A 294 -10.45 -0.39 -22.31
N ALA A 295 -9.54 -0.54 -21.36
CA ALA A 295 -9.88 -1.02 -20.03
C ALA A 295 -10.72 0.00 -19.26
N THR A 296 -11.71 -0.47 -18.54
CA THR A 296 -12.42 0.30 -17.51
C THR A 296 -11.74 0.08 -16.17
N LEU A 297 -11.20 1.15 -15.57
CA LEU A 297 -10.55 1.12 -14.27
C LEU A 297 -11.60 1.27 -13.16
N LEU A 298 -11.55 0.39 -12.16
CA LEU A 298 -12.48 0.35 -11.02
C LEU A 298 -11.73 0.34 -9.69
N GLY A 299 -12.40 0.68 -8.61
CA GLY A 299 -11.87 0.59 -7.25
C GLY A 299 -11.33 1.89 -6.71
N GLU A 300 -10.35 1.81 -5.80
CA GLU A 300 -9.69 3.00 -5.26
C GLU A 300 -8.56 3.48 -6.18
N PRO A 301 -8.22 4.78 -6.13
CA PRO A 301 -7.02 5.28 -6.80
C PRO A 301 -5.74 4.61 -6.26
N PRO A 302 -4.73 4.42 -7.12
CA PRO A 302 -3.41 3.95 -6.68
C PRO A 302 -2.74 4.88 -5.68
N GLY A 303 -1.90 4.31 -4.81
CA GLY A 303 -1.16 5.06 -3.82
C GLY A 303 -0.05 5.95 -4.37
N GLU A 304 0.36 5.76 -5.62
CA GLU A 304 1.49 6.47 -6.22
C GLU A 304 1.05 7.48 -7.28
N VAL A 305 1.74 8.62 -7.34
CA VAL A 305 1.60 9.61 -8.42
C VAL A 305 2.09 9.02 -9.75
N PRO A 306 1.29 9.08 -10.85
CA PRO A 306 1.63 8.39 -12.10
C PRO A 306 2.92 8.88 -12.78
N ASN A 307 3.19 10.20 -12.75
CA ASN A 307 4.42 10.79 -13.28
C ASN A 307 5.29 11.17 -12.08
N SER A 308 6.24 10.31 -11.69
CA SER A 308 6.96 10.46 -10.44
C SER A 308 8.40 9.95 -10.50
N TYR A 309 9.15 10.17 -9.43
CA TYR A 309 10.48 9.63 -9.24
C TYR A 309 10.37 8.18 -8.75
N GLN A 310 10.96 7.25 -9.51
CA GLN A 310 10.86 5.80 -9.30
C GLN A 310 12.23 5.13 -9.55
N GLU A 311 12.20 3.81 -9.83
CA GLU A 311 13.40 2.96 -10.03
C GLU A 311 14.27 2.94 -8.76
N ARG A 312 13.77 2.25 -7.74
CA ARG A 312 14.42 2.14 -6.44
C ARG A 312 15.81 1.53 -6.54
N LYS A 313 16.83 2.30 -6.13
CA LYS A 313 18.18 1.85 -5.81
C LYS A 313 18.47 2.10 -4.35
N TRP A 314 19.60 1.63 -3.86
CA TRP A 314 19.94 1.76 -2.44
C TRP A 314 21.44 1.91 -2.21
N PHE A 315 21.78 2.39 -1.03
CA PHE A 315 23.11 2.32 -0.44
C PHE A 315 22.98 2.09 1.07
N PHE A 316 24.08 1.66 1.70
CA PHE A 316 24.12 1.44 3.15
C PHE A 316 24.88 2.57 3.84
N LEU A 317 24.40 2.96 5.03
CA LEU A 317 25.15 3.86 5.89
C LEU A 317 26.34 3.11 6.53
N PRO A 318 27.55 3.70 6.55
CA PRO A 318 28.77 2.94 6.90
C PRO A 318 28.77 2.36 8.31
N TYR A 319 28.19 3.05 9.29
CA TYR A 319 28.23 2.66 10.70
C TYR A 319 27.00 1.92 11.16
N SER A 320 25.81 2.40 10.80
CA SER A 320 24.54 1.82 11.25
C SER A 320 24.07 0.67 10.35
N HIS A 321 24.68 0.51 9.18
CA HIS A 321 24.26 -0.42 8.11
C HIS A 321 22.79 -0.24 7.69
N LEU A 322 22.18 0.89 8.01
CA LEU A 322 20.83 1.22 7.54
C LEU A 322 20.83 1.32 6.02
N GLN A 323 19.87 0.66 5.40
CA GLN A 323 19.65 0.76 3.97
C GLN A 323 18.85 2.02 3.68
N VAL A 324 19.41 2.87 2.83
CA VAL A 324 18.76 4.07 2.29
C VAL A 324 18.38 3.78 0.86
N ASN A 325 17.10 3.80 0.57
CA ASN A 325 16.55 3.70 -0.78
C ASN A 325 16.45 5.10 -1.39
N TYR A 326 16.58 5.19 -2.71
CA TYR A 326 16.43 6.43 -3.45
C TYR A 326 15.91 6.17 -4.86
N SER A 327 15.19 7.12 -5.42
CA SER A 327 14.71 7.10 -6.79
C SER A 327 15.80 7.48 -7.78
N ALA A 328 16.12 6.57 -8.70
CA ALA A 328 17.18 6.76 -9.67
C ALA A 328 16.69 7.45 -10.96
N ARG A 329 15.38 7.55 -11.17
CA ARG A 329 14.80 8.03 -12.43
C ARG A 329 13.44 8.67 -12.23
N HIS A 330 13.12 9.69 -13.04
CA HIS A 330 11.77 10.20 -13.21
C HIS A 330 11.09 9.49 -14.39
N TYR A 331 9.88 8.99 -14.15
CA TYR A 331 9.05 8.35 -15.19
C TYR A 331 7.85 9.23 -15.55
N LYS A 332 7.39 9.10 -16.79
CA LYS A 332 6.22 9.78 -17.29
C LYS A 332 5.36 8.79 -18.07
N PHE A 333 4.31 8.31 -17.44
CA PHE A 333 3.37 7.35 -18.04
C PHE A 333 2.11 8.03 -18.60
N LEU A 334 1.79 9.23 -18.13
CA LEU A 334 0.68 10.04 -18.63
C LEU A 334 1.20 11.28 -19.34
N SER A 335 0.49 11.71 -20.38
CA SER A 335 0.84 12.92 -21.16
C SER A 335 0.74 14.21 -20.35
N THR A 336 -0.16 14.23 -19.35
CA THR A 336 -0.37 15.34 -18.41
C THR A 336 0.05 14.93 -17.00
N ASP A 337 0.59 15.90 -16.27
CA ASP A 337 0.91 15.67 -14.87
C ASP A 337 -0.37 15.79 -14.02
N VAL A 338 -0.81 14.63 -13.49
CA VAL A 338 -1.93 14.53 -12.58
C VAL A 338 -1.46 13.97 -11.25
N ARG A 339 -2.09 14.39 -10.17
CA ARG A 339 -1.72 13.91 -8.82
C ARG A 339 -2.16 12.46 -8.57
N THR A 340 -3.09 11.94 -9.36
CA THR A 340 -3.68 10.63 -9.11
C THR A 340 -4.22 10.03 -10.41
N LEU A 341 -4.05 8.72 -10.58
CA LEU A 341 -4.72 7.94 -11.62
C LEU A 341 -6.12 7.58 -11.13
N MET A 342 -7.08 8.50 -11.32
CA MET A 342 -8.47 8.24 -10.90
C MET A 342 -9.06 7.07 -11.70
N PRO A 343 -9.71 6.08 -11.06
CA PRO A 343 -10.47 5.06 -11.77
C PRO A 343 -11.68 5.68 -12.51
N ASP A 344 -12.19 5.00 -13.52
CA ASP A 344 -13.43 5.42 -14.21
C ASP A 344 -14.64 5.34 -13.29
N ARG A 345 -14.58 4.41 -12.36
CA ARG A 345 -15.54 4.27 -11.27
C ARG A 345 -14.81 4.06 -9.95
N GLU A 346 -14.82 5.08 -9.12
CA GLU A 346 -14.32 5.00 -7.75
C GLU A 346 -15.31 4.19 -6.90
N ILE A 347 -14.79 3.17 -6.23
CA ILE A 347 -15.55 2.26 -5.36
C ILE A 347 -14.68 1.97 -4.15
N ASP A 348 -14.97 2.67 -3.06
CA ASP A 348 -14.23 2.51 -1.82
C ASP A 348 -14.73 1.31 -1.00
N PRO A 349 -13.84 0.61 -0.30
CA PRO A 349 -14.26 -0.38 0.68
C PRO A 349 -14.97 0.32 1.85
N ASN A 350 -16.04 -0.30 2.34
CA ASN A 350 -16.72 0.15 3.55
C ASN A 350 -16.71 -0.96 4.60
N TRP A 351 -16.84 -0.56 5.86
CA TRP A 351 -16.74 -1.49 6.98
C TRP A 351 -17.83 -2.58 6.96
N SER A 352 -19.07 -2.23 6.62
CA SER A 352 -20.20 -3.19 6.65
C SER A 352 -19.99 -4.31 5.62
N ASP A 353 -19.59 -3.97 4.39
CA ASP A 353 -19.30 -4.94 3.34
C ASP A 353 -18.07 -5.79 3.69
N TYR A 354 -16.99 -5.15 4.18
CA TYR A 354 -15.78 -5.87 4.60
C TYR A 354 -16.07 -6.92 5.67
N ARG A 355 -16.80 -6.54 6.74
CA ARG A 355 -17.20 -7.43 7.82
C ARG A 355 -18.09 -8.58 7.33
N ALA A 356 -18.93 -8.32 6.35
CA ALA A 356 -19.79 -9.33 5.72
C ALA A 356 -19.05 -10.22 4.71
N GLY A 357 -17.76 -9.97 4.44
CA GLY A 357 -16.99 -10.67 3.40
C GLY A 357 -17.43 -10.32 1.97
N VAL A 358 -18.05 -9.15 1.79
CA VAL A 358 -18.52 -8.66 0.49
C VAL A 358 -17.49 -7.72 -0.12
N ASP A 359 -17.17 -7.93 -1.39
CA ASP A 359 -16.37 -7.01 -2.19
C ASP A 359 -17.30 -6.07 -2.96
N PRO A 360 -17.31 -4.75 -2.66
CA PRO A 360 -18.18 -3.80 -3.35
C PRO A 360 -17.83 -3.66 -4.84
N VAL A 361 -16.57 -3.82 -5.23
CA VAL A 361 -16.16 -3.78 -6.65
C VAL A 361 -16.68 -5.01 -7.38
N PHE A 362 -16.57 -6.19 -6.77
CA PHE A 362 -17.11 -7.41 -7.33
C PHE A 362 -18.64 -7.38 -7.43
N LYS A 363 -19.32 -6.86 -6.41
CA LYS A 363 -20.78 -6.63 -6.41
C LYS A 363 -21.20 -5.74 -7.58
N TYR A 364 -20.47 -4.65 -7.85
CA TYR A 364 -20.71 -3.79 -9.01
C TYR A 364 -20.53 -4.53 -10.33
N LEU A 365 -19.45 -5.32 -10.49
CA LEU A 365 -19.21 -6.12 -11.69
C LEU A 365 -20.31 -7.14 -11.97
N MET A 366 -20.85 -7.76 -10.92
CA MET A 366 -21.94 -8.74 -11.05
C MET A 366 -23.25 -8.06 -11.43
N SER A 367 -23.56 -6.87 -10.91
CA SER A 367 -24.80 -6.14 -11.27
C SER A 367 -24.77 -5.60 -12.71
N SER A 368 -23.57 -5.17 -13.19
CA SER A 368 -23.40 -4.72 -14.59
C SER A 368 -23.30 -5.86 -15.61
N ALA A 369 -23.33 -7.10 -15.18
CA ALA A 369 -23.38 -8.27 -16.07
C ALA A 369 -24.81 -8.65 -16.49
N THR A 370 -25.81 -8.08 -15.83
CA THR A 370 -27.26 -8.38 -16.05
C THR A 370 -27.96 -7.35 -16.93
N GLU A 371 -27.30 -6.25 -17.28
CA GLU A 371 -27.75 -5.27 -18.29
C GLU A 371 -27.05 -5.53 -19.65
#